data_fb52abdd37f99734c212188463303c77
#
_entry.id   fb52abdd37f99734c212188463303c77
#
_cell.length_a   1.000
_cell.length_b   1.000
_cell.length_c   1.000
_cell.angle_alpha   90.00
_cell.angle_beta   90.00
_cell.angle_gamma   90.00
#
_symmetry.space_group_name_H-M   'P 1'
#
loop_
_entity.id
_entity.type
_entity.pdbx_description
1 polymer ?
#
loop_
_entity_poly.entity_id
_entity_poly.type
_entity_poly.pdbx_seq_one_letter_code
_entity_poly.pdbx_strand_id
1 'polypeptide(L)'
;VAEDTPMQYSYFGDPVFAIDVTYTPGHFQSEISGTIVIELFPQWAPITVENMIEHIEDGLYDGIFFHRVINDFVTQSGDPECKTNGVYVPGLPAQCGSGGTGETIPLEHNENLSHVDGAIGMARGTEEDSADSQWYIAETEAHGLDPENRDDGGYATFGIVRDGMSHVRAIAEVPTSDDPTGTDLDNPFSTAG
;
A
#
# COMPACT_ATOMS: atom_id res chain seq x y z
N VAL A 1 17.44 10.87 6.57
CA VAL A 1 16.17 11.58 6.74
C VAL A 1 16.07 12.50 5.56
N ALA A 2 15.18 12.25 4.64
CA ALA A 2 14.78 13.22 3.65
C ALA A 2 14.05 14.34 4.38
N GLU A 3 14.83 15.16 5.05
CA GLU A 3 14.35 16.38 5.69
C GLU A 3 13.85 17.25 4.55
N ASP A 4 12.59 17.65 4.62
CA ASP A 4 11.94 18.61 3.74
C ASP A 4 11.45 18.12 2.35
N THR A 5 10.89 16.89 2.26
CA THR A 5 10.08 16.64 1.07
C THR A 5 8.77 17.41 1.16
N PRO A 6 8.28 18.00 0.05
CA PRO A 6 6.99 18.69 0.02
C PRO A 6 5.81 17.85 0.53
N MET A 7 5.91 16.52 0.48
CA MET A 7 4.92 15.59 1.01
C MET A 7 4.68 15.71 2.53
N GLN A 8 5.61 16.29 3.28
CA GLN A 8 5.45 16.51 4.73
C GLN A 8 4.43 17.60 5.06
N TYR A 9 4.15 18.49 4.11
CA TYR A 9 3.19 19.57 4.29
C TYR A 9 1.80 19.15 3.83
N SER A 10 0.77 19.55 4.58
CA SER A 10 -0.62 19.45 4.16
C SER A 10 -0.99 20.62 3.26
N TYR A 11 -1.74 20.34 2.20
CA TYR A 11 -2.16 21.33 1.23
C TYR A 11 -3.67 21.54 1.32
N PHE A 12 -4.09 22.79 1.41
CA PHE A 12 -5.50 23.12 1.50
C PHE A 12 -6.23 22.74 0.19
N GLY A 13 -7.24 21.89 0.33
CA GLY A 13 -8.06 21.43 -0.79
C GLY A 13 -7.62 20.13 -1.41
N ASP A 14 -6.52 19.53 -0.98
CA ASP A 14 -6.13 18.19 -1.40
C ASP A 14 -7.14 17.14 -0.94
N PRO A 15 -7.45 16.13 -1.77
CA PRO A 15 -8.33 15.05 -1.39
C PRO A 15 -7.77 14.27 -0.19
N VAL A 16 -8.66 13.94 0.74
CA VAL A 16 -8.35 13.10 1.90
C VAL A 16 -9.36 11.98 1.95
N PHE A 17 -8.91 10.76 2.15
CA PHE A 17 -9.78 9.62 2.38
C PHE A 17 -9.36 8.85 3.64
N ALA A 18 -10.26 8.02 4.14
CA ALA A 18 -10.04 7.19 5.30
C ALA A 18 -10.27 5.71 4.95
N ILE A 19 -9.41 4.86 5.47
CA ILE A 19 -9.55 3.40 5.39
C ILE A 19 -9.88 2.91 6.80
N ASP A 20 -11.06 2.33 6.98
CA ASP A 20 -11.38 1.60 8.19
C ASP A 20 -10.83 0.19 8.07
N VAL A 21 -9.99 -0.19 9.01
CA VAL A 21 -9.30 -1.48 9.03
C VAL A 21 -9.63 -2.30 10.25
N THR A 22 -9.63 -3.62 10.09
CA THR A 22 -9.64 -4.57 11.19
C THR A 22 -8.52 -5.59 11.00
N TYR A 23 -7.83 -5.93 12.07
CA TYR A 23 -6.74 -6.89 12.05
C TYR A 23 -6.56 -7.57 13.41
N THR A 24 -5.96 -8.74 13.39
CA THR A 24 -5.57 -9.46 14.61
C THR A 24 -4.05 -9.46 14.71
N PRO A 25 -3.46 -8.79 15.71
CA PRO A 25 -2.01 -8.58 15.78
C PRO A 25 -1.21 -9.89 15.91
N GLY A 26 -1.83 -10.96 16.36
CA GLY A 26 -1.17 -12.25 16.51
C GLY A 26 -2.14 -13.35 16.92
N HIS A 27 -1.65 -14.58 16.90
CA HIS A 27 -2.43 -15.73 17.26
C HIS A 27 -3.00 -15.58 18.68
N PHE A 28 -4.28 -15.89 18.86
CA PHE A 28 -5.01 -15.81 20.14
C PHE A 28 -5.17 -14.40 20.73
N GLN A 29 -4.87 -13.36 19.96
CA GLN A 29 -5.16 -11.98 20.34
C GLN A 29 -6.55 -11.55 19.86
N SER A 30 -7.08 -10.49 20.47
CA SER A 30 -8.35 -9.89 20.05
C SER A 30 -8.17 -9.06 18.79
N GLU A 31 -9.20 -9.04 17.94
CA GLU A 31 -9.28 -8.16 16.80
C GLU A 31 -9.23 -6.69 17.23
N ILE A 32 -8.51 -5.88 16.47
CA ILE A 32 -8.40 -4.44 16.63
C ILE A 32 -9.02 -3.79 15.40
N SER A 33 -9.77 -2.71 15.62
CA SER A 33 -10.27 -1.84 14.58
C SER A 33 -9.60 -0.48 14.66
N GLY A 34 -9.39 0.14 13.52
CA GLY A 34 -8.79 1.48 13.44
C GLY A 34 -9.09 2.16 12.11
N THR A 35 -8.65 3.40 12.00
CA THR A 35 -8.79 4.20 10.79
C THR A 35 -7.43 4.75 10.38
N ILE A 36 -7.11 4.65 9.11
CA ILE A 36 -5.92 5.23 8.47
C ILE A 36 -6.41 6.39 7.60
N VAL A 37 -5.88 7.58 7.80
CA VAL A 37 -6.24 8.79 7.05
C VAL A 37 -5.11 9.16 6.10
N ILE A 38 -5.42 9.33 4.82
CA ILE A 38 -4.46 9.55 3.75
C ILE A 38 -4.83 10.80 2.96
N GLU A 39 -3.87 11.69 2.78
CA GLU A 39 -3.94 12.85 1.88
C GLU A 39 -3.29 12.50 0.54
N LEU A 40 -3.95 12.87 -0.55
CA LEU A 40 -3.50 12.63 -1.92
C LEU A 40 -3.00 13.94 -2.56
N PHE A 41 -2.04 13.83 -3.49
CA PHE A 41 -1.39 14.98 -4.11
C PHE A 41 -1.70 15.09 -5.61
N PRO A 42 -2.90 15.58 -6.01
CA PRO A 42 -3.29 15.69 -7.42
C PRO A 42 -2.43 16.70 -8.20
N GLN A 43 -1.77 17.62 -7.52
CA GLN A 43 -0.86 18.58 -8.13
C GLN A 43 0.42 17.93 -8.68
N TRP A 44 0.78 16.73 -8.22
CA TRP A 44 2.01 16.03 -8.63
C TRP A 44 1.75 14.67 -9.29
N ALA A 45 0.59 14.05 -9.02
CA ALA A 45 0.19 12.76 -9.59
C ALA A 45 -1.31 12.77 -9.93
N PRO A 46 -1.75 13.63 -10.88
CA PRO A 46 -3.18 13.81 -11.16
C PRO A 46 -3.88 12.54 -11.67
N ILE A 47 -3.25 11.78 -12.57
CA ILE A 47 -3.86 10.56 -13.13
C ILE A 47 -3.98 9.47 -12.07
N THR A 48 -2.94 9.28 -11.28
CA THR A 48 -2.92 8.27 -10.21
C THR A 48 -3.94 8.61 -9.12
N VAL A 49 -4.04 9.89 -8.75
CA VAL A 49 -5.03 10.35 -7.76
C VAL A 49 -6.45 10.19 -8.28
N GLU A 50 -6.73 10.55 -9.54
CA GLU A 50 -8.05 10.38 -10.17
C GLU A 50 -8.45 8.88 -10.18
N ASN A 51 -7.55 8.00 -10.63
CA ASN A 51 -7.77 6.56 -10.62
C ASN A 51 -8.09 6.02 -9.21
N MET A 52 -7.36 6.48 -8.20
CA MET A 52 -7.61 6.07 -6.81
C MET A 52 -8.98 6.55 -6.32
N ILE A 53 -9.37 7.79 -6.61
CA ILE A 53 -10.65 8.36 -6.22
C ILE A 53 -11.80 7.59 -6.89
N GLU A 54 -11.71 7.32 -8.20
CA GLU A 54 -12.72 6.56 -8.93
C GLU A 54 -12.93 5.18 -8.32
N HIS A 55 -11.86 4.47 -8.00
CA HIS A 55 -11.95 3.14 -7.37
C HIS A 55 -12.54 3.21 -5.96
N ILE A 56 -12.26 4.26 -5.18
CA ILE A 56 -12.88 4.48 -3.87
C ILE A 56 -14.37 4.75 -4.01
N GLU A 57 -14.77 5.65 -4.92
CA GLU A 57 -16.17 6.02 -5.14
C GLU A 57 -17.01 4.85 -5.68
N ASP A 58 -16.43 3.99 -6.48
CA ASP A 58 -17.03 2.76 -6.98
C ASP A 58 -17.11 1.63 -5.94
N GLY A 59 -16.52 1.84 -4.76
CA GLY A 59 -16.49 0.82 -3.70
C GLY A 59 -15.62 -0.39 -4.03
N LEU A 60 -14.65 -0.23 -4.94
CA LEU A 60 -13.76 -1.32 -5.36
C LEU A 60 -13.01 -1.93 -4.17
N TYR A 61 -12.56 -1.07 -3.25
CA TYR A 61 -11.73 -1.44 -2.12
C TYR A 61 -12.51 -1.95 -0.90
N ASP A 62 -13.83 -1.91 -0.93
CA ASP A 62 -14.64 -2.37 0.20
C ASP A 62 -14.52 -3.89 0.40
N GLY A 63 -14.12 -4.29 1.60
CA GLY A 63 -13.95 -5.69 1.99
C GLY A 63 -12.70 -6.38 1.43
N ILE A 64 -11.76 -5.62 0.84
CA ILE A 64 -10.46 -6.14 0.40
C ILE A 64 -9.52 -6.26 1.61
N PHE A 65 -8.72 -7.32 1.65
CA PHE A 65 -7.70 -7.50 2.68
C PHE A 65 -6.29 -7.15 2.17
N PHE A 66 -5.39 -6.89 3.08
CA PHE A 66 -3.96 -6.74 2.78
C PHE A 66 -3.38 -8.12 2.45
N HIS A 67 -3.06 -8.36 1.19
CA HIS A 67 -2.59 -9.64 0.71
C HIS A 67 -1.06 -9.81 0.75
N ARG A 68 -0.34 -8.72 0.98
CA ARG A 68 1.12 -8.71 1.12
C ARG A 68 1.52 -7.69 2.16
N VAL A 69 2.06 -8.16 3.27
CA VAL A 69 2.56 -7.31 4.35
C VAL A 69 3.98 -7.71 4.70
N ILE A 70 4.88 -6.73 4.74
CA ILE A 70 6.31 -6.93 5.00
C ILE A 70 6.75 -5.88 6.01
N ASN A 71 7.08 -6.34 7.21
CA ASN A 71 7.53 -5.48 8.28
C ASN A 71 8.81 -4.71 7.86
N ASP A 72 8.95 -3.48 8.34
CA ASP A 72 10.03 -2.55 7.96
C ASP A 72 10.10 -2.26 6.44
N PHE A 73 9.01 -2.46 5.70
CA PHE A 73 8.98 -2.17 4.27
C PHE A 73 7.62 -1.61 3.83
N VAL A 74 6.67 -2.46 3.41
CA VAL A 74 5.37 -2.01 2.89
C VAL A 74 4.23 -2.92 3.32
N THR A 75 3.02 -2.36 3.40
CA THR A 75 1.75 -3.08 3.45
C THR A 75 1.00 -2.86 2.14
N GLN A 76 0.62 -3.93 1.45
CA GLN A 76 0.02 -3.88 0.12
C GLN A 76 -1.40 -4.45 0.11
N SER A 77 -2.29 -3.77 -0.61
CA SER A 77 -3.69 -4.13 -0.80
C SER A 77 -4.17 -3.72 -2.21
N GLY A 78 -5.48 -3.71 -2.44
CA GLY A 78 -6.08 -3.16 -3.65
C GLY A 78 -6.34 -4.16 -4.78
N ASP A 79 -6.11 -5.46 -4.57
CA ASP A 79 -6.50 -6.49 -5.52
C ASP A 79 -7.99 -6.85 -5.31
N PRO A 80 -8.87 -6.60 -6.30
CA PRO A 80 -10.30 -6.87 -6.16
C PRO A 80 -10.65 -8.36 -5.97
N GLU A 81 -9.75 -9.28 -6.26
CA GLU A 81 -9.93 -10.70 -6.01
C GLU A 81 -9.71 -11.07 -4.54
N CYS A 82 -9.09 -10.21 -3.75
CA CYS A 82 -8.81 -10.39 -2.32
C CYS A 82 -10.00 -10.04 -1.42
N LYS A 83 -11.25 -10.28 -1.84
CA LYS A 83 -12.47 -9.92 -1.08
C LYS A 83 -13.02 -11.02 -0.19
N THR A 84 -12.72 -12.27 -0.45
CA THR A 84 -13.29 -13.37 0.30
C THR A 84 -12.24 -14.14 1.07
N ASN A 85 -12.35 -14.04 2.39
CA ASN A 85 -11.69 -14.92 3.34
C ASN A 85 -10.20 -15.11 3.04
N GLY A 86 -9.39 -14.14 3.40
CA GLY A 86 -7.94 -14.24 3.46
C GLY A 86 -7.49 -15.38 4.38
N VAL A 87 -8.10 -16.54 4.23
CA VAL A 87 -7.69 -17.74 4.95
C VAL A 87 -6.58 -18.37 4.13
N TYR A 88 -5.36 -18.19 4.63
CA TYR A 88 -4.24 -19.00 4.16
C TYR A 88 -4.60 -20.49 4.28
N VAL A 89 -4.55 -21.19 3.16
CA VAL A 89 -4.67 -22.64 3.11
C VAL A 89 -3.30 -23.22 2.75
N PRO A 90 -2.62 -23.91 3.70
CA PRO A 90 -1.31 -24.49 3.43
C PRO A 90 -1.30 -25.36 2.17
N GLY A 91 -0.35 -25.10 1.27
CA GLY A 91 -0.16 -25.90 0.06
C GLY A 91 -1.02 -25.49 -1.15
N LEU A 92 -1.86 -24.45 -1.02
CA LEU A 92 -2.49 -23.80 -2.17
C LEU A 92 -1.69 -22.56 -2.58
N PRO A 93 -1.56 -22.28 -3.87
CA PRO A 93 -0.97 -21.01 -4.32
C PRO A 93 -1.82 -19.85 -3.80
N ALA A 94 -1.18 -18.68 -3.65
CA ALA A 94 -1.90 -17.44 -3.36
C ALA A 94 -3.04 -17.26 -4.38
N GLN A 95 -4.24 -17.03 -3.88
CA GLN A 95 -5.43 -16.94 -4.72
C GLN A 95 -5.72 -15.53 -5.19
N CYS A 96 -4.98 -14.56 -4.69
CA CYS A 96 -5.04 -13.16 -5.08
C CYS A 96 -3.64 -12.52 -5.01
N GLY A 97 -3.53 -11.23 -5.35
CA GLY A 97 -2.26 -10.51 -5.44
C GLY A 97 -1.79 -10.28 -6.88
N SER A 98 -2.49 -10.86 -7.86
CA SER A 98 -2.21 -10.69 -9.29
C SER A 98 -3.38 -10.06 -10.05
N GLY A 99 -4.48 -9.75 -9.37
CA GLY A 99 -5.68 -9.17 -9.96
C GLY A 99 -5.61 -7.65 -10.07
N GLY A 100 -6.59 -7.11 -10.78
CA GLY A 100 -6.80 -5.70 -11.01
C GLY A 100 -8.11 -5.48 -11.77
N THR A 101 -8.38 -4.25 -12.18
CA THR A 101 -9.55 -3.91 -12.99
C THR A 101 -9.35 -4.22 -14.47
N GLY A 102 -8.10 -4.32 -14.90
CA GLY A 102 -7.68 -4.44 -16.30
C GLY A 102 -7.45 -3.09 -16.99
N GLU A 103 -7.62 -1.99 -16.28
CA GLU A 103 -7.36 -0.63 -16.77
C GLU A 103 -6.09 -0.11 -16.12
N THR A 104 -5.02 -0.01 -16.88
CA THR A 104 -3.72 0.43 -16.37
C THR A 104 -3.51 1.93 -16.53
N ILE A 105 -2.70 2.49 -15.65
CA ILE A 105 -2.28 3.89 -15.67
C ILE A 105 -0.78 4.03 -15.90
N PRO A 106 -0.33 5.17 -16.46
CA PRO A 106 1.09 5.42 -16.63
C PRO A 106 1.80 5.63 -15.29
N LEU A 107 3.11 5.36 -15.27
CA LEU A 107 3.98 5.71 -14.16
C LEU A 107 4.08 7.25 -14.05
N GLU A 108 3.44 7.82 -13.06
CA GLU A 108 3.55 9.25 -12.74
C GLU A 108 4.61 9.49 -11.68
N HIS A 109 5.73 10.04 -12.08
CA HIS A 109 6.76 10.47 -11.14
C HIS A 109 6.90 11.99 -11.11
N ASN A 110 7.11 12.53 -9.92
CA ASN A 110 7.37 13.95 -9.71
C ASN A 110 8.46 14.11 -8.65
N GLU A 111 9.38 15.04 -8.85
CA GLU A 111 10.50 15.32 -7.94
C GLU A 111 10.09 15.70 -6.50
N ASN A 112 8.82 16.09 -6.31
CA ASN A 112 8.26 16.39 -4.99
C ASN A 112 7.76 15.14 -4.24
N LEU A 113 7.73 13.98 -4.91
CA LEU A 113 7.23 12.71 -4.39
C LEU A 113 8.39 11.76 -4.14
N SER A 114 8.34 11.05 -3.02
CA SER A 114 9.33 10.03 -2.66
C SER A 114 8.72 9.02 -1.68
N HIS A 115 9.34 7.86 -1.53
CA HIS A 115 8.94 6.83 -0.58
C HIS A 115 9.42 7.15 0.84
N VAL A 116 8.88 8.25 1.40
CA VAL A 116 9.07 8.57 2.81
C VAL A 116 8.16 7.69 3.69
N ASP A 117 8.43 7.66 4.98
CA ASP A 117 7.56 6.98 5.97
C ASP A 117 6.10 7.45 5.83
N GLY A 118 5.19 6.51 5.63
CA GLY A 118 3.77 6.75 5.41
C GLY A 118 3.36 7.09 3.98
N ALA A 119 4.27 7.15 3.01
CA ALA A 119 3.91 7.37 1.61
C ALA A 119 3.03 6.23 1.07
N ILE A 120 2.00 6.58 0.28
CA ILE A 120 1.23 5.61 -0.49
C ILE A 120 1.71 5.62 -1.94
N GLY A 121 1.96 4.42 -2.49
CA GLY A 121 2.40 4.21 -3.87
C GLY A 121 1.57 3.17 -4.60
N MET A 122 1.62 3.20 -5.94
CA MET A 122 0.98 2.19 -6.78
C MET A 122 1.90 1.00 -7.00
N ALA A 123 1.37 -0.18 -6.71
CA ALA A 123 2.00 -1.42 -7.14
C ALA A 123 1.80 -1.59 -8.65
N ARG A 124 2.75 -2.24 -9.31
CA ARG A 124 2.75 -2.49 -10.75
C ARG A 124 3.40 -3.80 -11.11
N GLY A 125 3.18 -4.25 -12.33
CA GLY A 125 3.89 -5.37 -12.92
C GLY A 125 5.29 -5.00 -13.43
N THR A 126 5.80 -5.75 -14.39
CA THR A 126 7.13 -5.53 -14.96
C THR A 126 7.21 -4.27 -15.82
N GLU A 127 6.13 -3.98 -16.57
CA GLU A 127 6.06 -2.81 -17.42
C GLU A 127 5.80 -1.55 -16.58
N GLU A 128 6.42 -0.42 -16.95
CA GLU A 128 6.28 0.84 -16.20
C GLU A 128 4.83 1.30 -16.09
N ASP A 129 4.07 1.22 -17.19
CA ASP A 129 2.67 1.66 -17.29
C ASP A 129 1.69 0.51 -16.99
N SER A 130 1.98 -0.29 -15.98
CA SER A 130 1.15 -1.45 -15.60
C SER A 130 0.51 -1.35 -14.21
N ALA A 131 0.57 -0.20 -13.57
CA ALA A 131 -0.18 0.05 -12.36
C ALA A 131 -1.69 0.06 -12.69
N ASP A 132 -2.50 -0.49 -11.79
CA ASP A 132 -3.96 -0.63 -11.97
C ASP A 132 -4.66 -0.22 -10.66
N SER A 133 -5.08 -1.17 -9.85
CA SER A 133 -5.83 -0.92 -8.61
C SER A 133 -5.02 -1.18 -7.34
N GLN A 134 -3.93 -1.96 -7.41
CA GLN A 134 -3.17 -2.32 -6.23
C GLN A 134 -2.26 -1.17 -5.77
N TRP A 135 -2.23 -0.95 -4.46
CA TRP A 135 -1.45 0.08 -3.79
C TRP A 135 -0.76 -0.46 -2.53
N TYR A 136 0.22 0.26 -2.06
CA TYR A 136 0.91 -0.06 -0.82
C TYR A 136 1.19 1.20 -0.01
N ILE A 137 1.36 1.05 1.30
CA ILE A 137 1.83 2.10 2.20
C ILE A 137 3.23 1.70 2.67
N ALA A 138 4.19 2.60 2.52
CA ALA A 138 5.51 2.46 3.10
C ALA A 138 5.43 2.67 4.61
N GLU A 139 5.83 1.69 5.40
CA GLU A 139 5.81 1.83 6.86
C GLU A 139 7.10 2.40 7.45
N THR A 140 8.08 2.61 6.59
CA THR A 140 9.37 3.25 6.86
C THR A 140 9.88 3.92 5.59
N GLU A 141 11.01 4.61 5.67
CA GLU A 141 11.70 5.17 4.52
C GLU A 141 12.08 4.06 3.52
N ALA A 142 11.55 4.12 2.30
CA ALA A 142 11.74 3.10 1.27
C ALA A 142 12.27 3.71 -0.05
N HIS A 143 13.23 4.63 0.03
CA HIS A 143 13.79 5.37 -1.11
C HIS A 143 14.40 4.48 -2.20
N GLY A 144 14.69 3.21 -1.89
CA GLY A 144 15.08 2.22 -2.91
C GLY A 144 13.99 1.92 -3.94
N LEU A 145 12.74 2.35 -3.70
CA LEU A 145 11.62 2.25 -4.65
C LEU A 145 11.48 3.48 -5.54
N ASP A 146 12.11 4.60 -5.20
CA ASP A 146 12.05 5.83 -5.97
C ASP A 146 12.65 5.64 -7.37
N PRO A 147 12.06 6.24 -8.41
CA PRO A 147 12.51 6.09 -9.80
C PRO A 147 13.98 6.39 -10.02
N GLU A 148 14.53 7.40 -9.37
CA GLU A 148 15.94 7.77 -9.48
C GLU A 148 16.92 6.73 -8.91
N ASN A 149 16.44 5.80 -8.11
CA ASN A 149 17.24 4.76 -7.47
C ASN A 149 17.08 3.38 -8.13
N ARG A 150 16.37 3.31 -9.28
CA ARG A 150 16.05 2.05 -9.94
C ARG A 150 16.23 2.10 -11.45
N ASP A 151 16.71 1.02 -12.01
CA ASP A 151 16.88 0.85 -13.46
C ASP A 151 15.61 0.43 -14.20
N ASP A 152 14.55 0.04 -13.46
CA ASP A 152 13.27 -0.43 -14.00
C ASP A 152 12.17 0.65 -14.00
N GLY A 153 12.54 1.91 -13.82
CA GLY A 153 11.62 3.04 -13.72
C GLY A 153 11.07 3.30 -12.32
N GLY A 154 11.26 2.38 -11.38
CA GLY A 154 10.81 2.53 -10.00
C GLY A 154 9.29 2.51 -9.83
N TYR A 155 8.83 3.11 -8.74
CA TYR A 155 7.41 3.18 -8.39
C TYR A 155 7.02 4.63 -8.07
N ALA A 156 5.75 4.97 -8.35
CA ALA A 156 5.23 6.31 -8.09
C ALA A 156 4.46 6.35 -6.78
N THR A 157 4.80 7.31 -5.93
CA THR A 157 3.98 7.70 -4.78
C THR A 157 3.01 8.81 -5.19
N PHE A 158 1.89 8.93 -4.49
CA PHE A 158 0.85 9.91 -4.85
C PHE A 158 0.09 10.49 -3.64
N GLY A 159 0.49 10.12 -2.43
CA GLY A 159 -0.10 10.59 -1.19
C GLY A 159 0.70 10.18 0.03
N ILE A 160 0.19 10.51 1.21
CA ILE A 160 0.83 10.21 2.49
C ILE A 160 -0.20 9.99 3.60
N VAL A 161 0.10 9.09 4.52
CA VAL A 161 -0.69 8.88 5.73
C VAL A 161 -0.54 10.09 6.66
N ARG A 162 -1.66 10.68 7.06
CA ARG A 162 -1.72 11.80 8.01
C ARG A 162 -2.08 11.37 9.43
N ASP A 163 -2.81 10.26 9.55
CA ASP A 163 -3.16 9.67 10.84
C ASP A 163 -3.29 8.15 10.70
N GLY A 164 -3.11 7.41 11.79
CA GLY A 164 -3.25 5.97 11.80
C GLY A 164 -2.00 5.16 11.40
N MET A 165 -0.79 5.76 11.33
CA MET A 165 0.45 5.02 11.06
C MET A 165 0.71 3.88 12.05
N SER A 166 0.21 3.98 13.28
CA SER A 166 0.29 2.88 14.25
C SER A 166 -0.46 1.64 13.79
N HIS A 167 -1.57 1.81 13.05
CA HIS A 167 -2.30 0.69 12.45
C HIS A 167 -1.57 0.11 11.25
N VAL A 168 -0.96 0.94 10.41
CA VAL A 168 -0.12 0.49 9.29
C VAL A 168 1.00 -0.41 9.80
N ARG A 169 1.76 0.04 10.81
CA ARG A 169 2.84 -0.74 11.41
C ARG A 169 2.36 -2.01 12.09
N ALA A 170 1.23 -1.96 12.79
CA ALA A 170 0.66 -3.15 13.41
C ALA A 170 0.18 -4.18 12.38
N ILE A 171 -0.35 -3.74 11.23
CA ILE A 171 -0.72 -4.61 10.11
C ILE A 171 0.52 -5.25 9.50
N ALA A 172 1.62 -4.52 9.35
CA ALA A 172 2.87 -5.04 8.81
C ALA A 172 3.49 -6.17 9.66
N GLU A 173 3.18 -6.19 10.96
CA GLU A 173 3.66 -7.19 11.92
C GLU A 173 2.73 -8.40 12.08
N VAL A 174 1.58 -8.47 11.39
CA VAL A 174 0.68 -9.63 11.52
C VAL A 174 1.34 -10.89 10.98
N PRO A 175 1.07 -12.07 11.56
CA PRO A 175 1.59 -13.33 11.04
C PRO A 175 1.12 -13.57 9.60
N THR A 176 2.04 -14.00 8.74
CA THR A 176 1.79 -14.31 7.34
C THR A 176 2.09 -15.78 7.03
N SER A 177 1.81 -16.24 5.81
CA SER A 177 2.13 -17.61 5.40
C SER A 177 3.64 -17.85 5.30
N ASP A 178 4.43 -16.82 5.02
CA ASP A 178 5.89 -16.90 4.96
C ASP A 178 6.51 -16.70 6.35
N ASP A 179 5.87 -15.93 7.20
CA ASP A 179 6.22 -15.77 8.60
C ASP A 179 5.00 -15.96 9.51
N PRO A 180 4.60 -17.21 9.76
CA PRO A 180 3.43 -17.49 10.58
C PRO A 180 3.61 -17.15 12.06
N THR A 181 4.81 -16.77 12.49
CA THR A 181 5.10 -16.34 13.86
C THR A 181 5.16 -14.82 14.02
N GLY A 182 5.25 -14.08 12.91
CA GLY A 182 5.46 -12.64 12.91
C GLY A 182 6.85 -12.22 13.39
N THR A 183 7.86 -13.07 13.23
CA THR A 183 9.22 -12.83 13.75
C THR A 183 10.29 -12.70 12.68
N ASP A 184 10.00 -13.07 11.43
CA ASP A 184 10.92 -12.89 10.30
C ASP A 184 10.77 -11.49 9.71
N LEU A 185 11.47 -10.55 10.29
CA LEU A 185 11.42 -9.13 9.91
C LEU A 185 12.25 -8.83 8.65
N ASP A 186 13.05 -9.79 8.17
CA ASP A 186 14.03 -9.57 7.11
C ASP A 186 13.62 -10.17 5.75
N ASN A 187 12.41 -10.72 5.62
CA ASN A 187 11.97 -11.32 4.36
C ASN A 187 11.21 -10.32 3.47
N PRO A 188 11.89 -9.59 2.55
CA PRO A 188 11.24 -8.60 1.69
C PRO A 188 10.36 -9.23 0.60
N PHE A 189 10.23 -10.54 0.58
CA PHE A 189 9.45 -11.29 -0.41
C PHE A 189 8.26 -12.04 0.20
N SER A 190 7.95 -11.78 1.46
CA SER A 190 6.72 -12.31 2.05
C SER A 190 5.52 -11.88 1.21
N THR A 191 4.70 -12.83 0.80
CA THR A 191 3.56 -12.62 -0.10
C THR A 191 2.26 -13.05 0.54
N ALA A 192 2.25 -13.24 1.84
CA ALA A 192 1.07 -13.74 2.49
C ALA A 192 0.26 -12.64 3.16
N GLY A 193 -1.02 -12.78 3.15
CA GLY A 193 -1.99 -12.00 3.89
C GLY A 193 -2.61 -12.80 5.03
#